data_ce308ebfd21354a04bd0d37573690370
#
_entry.id   ce308ebfd21354a04bd0d37573690370
#
_cell.length_a   1.000
_cell.length_b   1.000
_cell.length_c   1.000
_cell.angle_alpha   90.00
_cell.angle_beta   90.00
_cell.angle_gamma   90.00
#
_symmetry.space_group_name_H-M   'P 1'
#
loop_
_entity.id
_entity.type
_entity.pdbx_description
1 polymer ?
#
loop_
_entity_poly.entity_id
_entity_poly.type
_entity_poly.pdbx_seq_one_letter_code
_entity_poly.pdbx_strand_id
1 'polypeptide(L)'
;MYHTMIAPNLYQDVDGRYRGMDLKIHQTNEFDYYTVFSLWDTYRATHPLYTIIEQDKTNDFINTFLAKYDEGGIMPIWDLSENYTDCMIGYHAVPVIADAFLKGIRVYDTEKAFEAMKHSAFQDKLGLKYYKKIGFIPMEEESESVSKTL
;
A
#
# COMPACT_ATOMS: atom_id res chain seq x y z
N MET A 1 9.47 -20.74 -2.39
CA MET A 1 9.04 -20.08 -3.64
C MET A 1 7.53 -20.07 -3.83
N TYR A 2 6.85 -21.25 -3.98
CA TYR A 2 5.39 -21.26 -4.25
C TYR A 2 4.58 -20.41 -3.26
N HIS A 3 4.75 -20.62 -1.96
CA HIS A 3 4.00 -19.89 -0.93
C HIS A 3 4.26 -18.39 -0.92
N THR A 4 5.42 -17.93 -1.35
CA THR A 4 5.74 -16.48 -1.42
C THR A 4 5.04 -15.79 -2.59
N MET A 5 4.52 -16.55 -3.56
CA MET A 5 3.86 -16.05 -4.77
C MET A 5 2.34 -16.16 -4.73
N ILE A 6 1.74 -16.60 -3.60
CA ILE A 6 0.29 -16.78 -3.49
C ILE A 6 -0.44 -15.43 -3.41
N ALA A 7 0.13 -14.47 -2.70
CA ALA A 7 -0.39 -13.11 -2.56
C ALA A 7 0.78 -12.11 -2.67
N PRO A 8 0.56 -10.90 -3.18
CA PRO A 8 -0.70 -10.32 -3.67
C PRO A 8 -1.29 -11.03 -4.91
N ASN A 9 -2.59 -10.88 -5.11
CA ASN A 9 -3.32 -11.52 -6.19
C ASN A 9 -3.59 -10.54 -7.34
N LEU A 10 -3.44 -10.99 -8.57
CA LEU A 10 -3.86 -10.23 -9.74
C LEU A 10 -5.38 -9.95 -9.67
N TYR A 11 -5.76 -8.69 -9.83
CA TYR A 11 -7.14 -8.22 -9.67
C TYR A 11 -7.55 -7.31 -10.84
N GLN A 12 -7.48 -7.85 -12.02
CA GLN A 12 -7.96 -7.21 -13.23
C GLN A 12 -8.43 -8.26 -14.23
N ASP A 13 -9.32 -7.85 -15.14
CA ASP A 13 -9.73 -8.65 -16.28
C ASP A 13 -8.63 -8.70 -17.35
N VAL A 14 -8.77 -9.60 -18.32
CA VAL A 14 -7.80 -9.78 -19.43
C VAL A 14 -7.63 -8.54 -20.31
N ASP A 15 -8.58 -7.62 -20.27
CA ASP A 15 -8.53 -6.33 -20.99
C ASP A 15 -8.00 -5.18 -20.10
N GLY A 16 -7.48 -5.49 -18.92
CA GLY A 16 -6.92 -4.52 -17.99
C GLY A 16 -7.96 -3.77 -17.15
N ARG A 17 -9.25 -4.12 -17.22
CA ARG A 17 -10.27 -3.49 -16.38
C ARG A 17 -10.25 -4.06 -14.97
N TYR A 18 -10.41 -3.18 -13.99
CA TYR A 18 -10.54 -3.53 -12.57
C TYR A 18 -11.51 -2.58 -11.86
N ARG A 19 -12.00 -2.98 -10.71
CA ARG A 19 -12.80 -2.10 -9.85
C ARG A 19 -11.89 -1.46 -8.81
N GLY A 20 -11.83 -0.14 -8.80
CA GLY A 20 -10.98 0.64 -7.91
C GLY A 20 -11.56 0.84 -6.52
N MET A 21 -10.75 1.43 -5.61
CA MET A 21 -11.13 1.77 -4.24
C MET A 21 -12.26 2.81 -4.16
N ASP A 22 -12.54 3.52 -5.25
CA ASP A 22 -13.69 4.43 -5.41
C ASP A 22 -14.96 3.72 -5.91
N LEU A 23 -14.92 2.39 -6.02
CA LEU A 23 -15.97 1.51 -6.50
C LEU A 23 -16.34 1.69 -7.99
N LYS A 24 -15.52 2.42 -8.75
CA LYS A 24 -15.69 2.59 -10.20
C LYS A 24 -14.84 1.61 -10.98
N ILE A 25 -15.19 1.42 -12.25
CA ILE A 25 -14.38 0.64 -13.17
C ILE A 25 -13.31 1.53 -13.77
N HIS A 26 -12.06 1.12 -13.58
CA HIS A 26 -10.87 1.68 -14.18
C HIS A 26 -10.27 0.70 -15.18
N GLN A 27 -9.30 1.15 -15.94
CA GLN A 27 -8.55 0.32 -16.89
C GLN A 27 -7.10 0.78 -16.92
N THR A 28 -6.19 -0.18 -16.91
CA THR A 28 -4.75 0.03 -17.14
C THR A 28 -4.23 -1.01 -18.13
N ASN A 29 -3.25 -0.58 -18.96
CA ASN A 29 -2.46 -1.45 -19.83
C ASN A 29 -0.95 -1.21 -19.58
N GLU A 30 -0.63 -0.46 -18.54
CA GLU A 30 0.75 -0.05 -18.22
C GLU A 30 1.36 -0.91 -17.12
N PHE A 31 0.53 -1.49 -16.27
CA PHE A 31 0.93 -2.35 -15.16
C PHE A 31 -0.18 -3.34 -14.80
N ASP A 32 0.16 -4.42 -14.14
CA ASP A 32 -0.78 -5.36 -13.56
C ASP A 32 -1.29 -4.84 -12.22
N TYR A 33 -2.64 -4.80 -12.05
CA TYR A 33 -3.29 -4.32 -10.84
C TYR A 33 -3.51 -5.47 -9.84
N TYR A 34 -3.08 -5.28 -8.60
CA TYR A 34 -3.10 -6.31 -7.56
C TYR A 34 -3.97 -5.95 -6.37
N THR A 35 -4.35 -6.97 -5.60
CA THR A 35 -5.06 -6.87 -4.32
C THR A 35 -4.50 -7.87 -3.31
N VAL A 36 -5.04 -7.85 -2.08
CA VAL A 36 -4.59 -8.68 -0.95
C VAL A 36 -3.17 -8.30 -0.53
N PHE A 37 -2.97 -7.02 -0.27
CA PHE A 37 -1.73 -6.52 0.31
C PHE A 37 -1.81 -6.56 1.83
N SER A 38 -1.26 -7.60 2.45
CA SER A 38 -1.06 -7.67 3.90
C SER A 38 0.29 -7.05 4.25
N LEU A 39 0.39 -5.73 4.13
CA LEU A 39 1.69 -5.06 4.12
C LEU A 39 2.43 -5.12 5.45
N TRP A 40 1.71 -5.15 6.58
CA TRP A 40 2.34 -5.35 7.89
C TRP A 40 3.12 -6.67 7.98
N ASP A 41 2.64 -7.71 7.33
CA ASP A 41 3.31 -9.01 7.28
C ASP A 41 4.42 -9.04 6.23
N THR A 42 4.14 -8.52 5.04
CA THR A 42 4.93 -8.77 3.83
C THR A 42 6.08 -7.79 3.59
N TYR A 43 6.03 -6.59 4.20
CA TYR A 43 7.11 -5.61 4.03
C TYR A 43 8.45 -6.07 4.58
N ARG A 44 8.44 -7.00 5.54
CA ARG A 44 9.64 -7.47 6.26
C ARG A 44 10.53 -8.39 5.42
N ALA A 45 9.93 -9.20 4.56
CA ALA A 45 10.66 -10.23 3.81
C ALA A 45 10.14 -10.43 2.39
N THR A 46 8.83 -10.55 2.18
CA THR A 46 8.24 -10.88 0.88
C THR A 46 8.53 -9.80 -0.16
N HIS A 47 8.23 -8.53 0.14
CA HIS A 47 8.53 -7.43 -0.78
C HIS A 47 10.06 -7.23 -0.99
N PRO A 48 10.91 -7.25 0.04
CA PRO A 48 12.36 -7.27 -0.16
C PRO A 48 12.85 -8.43 -1.03
N LEU A 49 12.26 -9.62 -0.93
CA LEU A 49 12.58 -10.75 -1.79
C LEU A 49 12.21 -10.45 -3.25
N TYR A 50 11.03 -9.87 -3.51
CA TYR A 50 10.60 -9.51 -4.86
C TYR A 50 11.53 -8.49 -5.53
N THR A 51 12.14 -7.59 -4.79
CA THR A 51 13.14 -6.67 -5.36
C THR A 51 14.37 -7.39 -5.93
N ILE A 52 14.57 -8.67 -5.58
CA ILE A 52 15.68 -9.50 -6.07
C ILE A 52 15.20 -10.41 -7.22
N ILE A 53 14.05 -11.06 -7.07
CA ILE A 53 13.63 -12.15 -7.96
C ILE A 53 12.51 -11.75 -8.93
N GLU A 54 11.76 -10.66 -8.68
CA GLU A 54 10.56 -10.24 -9.43
C GLU A 54 10.46 -8.70 -9.47
N GLN A 55 11.45 -8.05 -10.08
CA GLN A 55 11.53 -6.59 -10.10
C GLN A 55 10.38 -5.94 -10.87
N ASP A 56 9.91 -6.58 -11.94
CA ASP A 56 8.78 -6.09 -12.72
C ASP A 56 7.51 -6.09 -11.87
N LYS A 57 7.23 -7.19 -11.14
CA LYS A 57 6.12 -7.23 -10.18
C LYS A 57 6.25 -6.19 -9.06
N THR A 58 7.47 -5.89 -8.63
CA THR A 58 7.69 -4.83 -7.63
C THR A 58 7.22 -3.47 -8.16
N ASN A 59 7.48 -3.15 -9.43
CA ASN A 59 6.97 -1.95 -10.07
C ASN A 59 5.43 -1.98 -10.16
N ASP A 60 4.84 -3.11 -10.56
CA ASP A 60 3.38 -3.25 -10.64
C ASP A 60 2.70 -3.07 -9.28
N PHE A 61 3.28 -3.63 -8.20
CA PHE A 61 2.78 -3.44 -6.85
C PHE A 61 2.79 -1.96 -6.44
N ILE A 62 3.89 -1.24 -6.74
CA ILE A 62 3.97 0.17 -6.40
C ILE A 62 3.01 1.00 -7.26
N ASN A 63 2.90 0.72 -8.56
CA ASN A 63 1.90 1.37 -9.41
C ASN A 63 0.47 1.11 -8.91
N THR A 64 0.20 -0.11 -8.43
CA THR A 64 -1.08 -0.43 -7.77
C THR A 64 -1.29 0.40 -6.50
N PHE A 65 -0.25 0.59 -5.66
CA PHE A 65 -0.38 1.45 -4.47
C PHE A 65 -0.74 2.89 -4.85
N LEU A 66 -0.15 3.41 -5.92
CA LEU A 66 -0.42 4.76 -6.42
C LEU A 66 -1.82 4.88 -7.02
N ALA A 67 -2.29 3.86 -7.75
CA ALA A 67 -3.67 3.81 -8.23
C ALA A 67 -4.66 3.80 -7.06
N LYS A 68 -4.46 2.95 -6.05
CA LYS A 68 -5.29 2.90 -4.83
C LYS A 68 -5.26 4.22 -4.06
N TYR A 69 -4.12 4.90 -4.04
CA TYR A 69 -4.02 6.23 -3.45
C TYR A 69 -4.89 7.26 -4.18
N ASP A 70 -4.87 7.28 -5.50
CA ASP A 70 -5.71 8.18 -6.31
C ASP A 70 -7.21 7.90 -6.11
N GLU A 71 -7.56 6.63 -6.05
CA GLU A 71 -8.95 6.16 -5.95
C GLU A 71 -9.51 6.31 -4.54
N GLY A 72 -8.74 5.93 -3.52
CA GLY A 72 -9.19 5.86 -2.12
C GLY A 72 -8.65 6.96 -1.21
N GLY A 73 -7.67 7.75 -1.68
CA GLY A 73 -7.08 8.87 -0.94
C GLY A 73 -5.98 8.48 0.05
N ILE A 74 -5.71 7.19 0.25
CA ILE A 74 -4.60 6.70 1.08
C ILE A 74 -3.95 5.48 0.43
N MET A 75 -2.67 5.26 0.70
CA MET A 75 -1.99 4.04 0.27
C MET A 75 -2.53 2.82 1.02
N PRO A 76 -2.48 1.62 0.44
CA PRO A 76 -3.00 0.42 1.07
C PRO A 76 -2.29 0.09 2.39
N ILE A 77 -3.06 -0.41 3.35
CA ILE A 77 -2.58 -1.00 4.61
C ILE A 77 -2.84 -2.50 4.57
N TRP A 78 -4.11 -2.86 4.46
CA TRP A 78 -4.59 -4.21 4.21
C TRP A 78 -5.88 -4.11 3.40
N ASP A 79 -5.81 -4.38 2.12
CA ASP A 79 -6.95 -4.29 1.21
C ASP A 79 -7.40 -5.67 0.75
N LEU A 80 -8.70 -5.79 0.48
CA LEU A 80 -9.32 -6.96 -0.11
C LEU A 80 -10.20 -6.53 -1.28
N SER A 81 -9.82 -6.90 -2.48
CA SER A 81 -10.45 -6.42 -3.71
C SER A 81 -10.44 -4.89 -3.76
N GLU A 82 -11.58 -4.24 -3.87
CA GLU A 82 -11.79 -2.79 -3.90
C GLU A 82 -12.08 -2.17 -2.53
N ASN A 83 -11.83 -2.89 -1.42
CA ASN A 83 -12.19 -2.39 -0.09
C ASN A 83 -10.99 -2.28 0.83
N TYR A 84 -10.98 -1.22 1.63
CA TYR A 84 -10.24 -1.18 2.87
C TYR A 84 -10.91 -2.10 3.89
N THR A 85 -10.12 -2.96 4.50
CA THR A 85 -10.64 -3.87 5.53
C THR A 85 -10.68 -3.23 6.92
N ASP A 86 -10.05 -2.05 7.08
CA ASP A 86 -9.77 -1.41 8.38
C ASP A 86 -9.05 -2.35 9.37
N CYS A 87 -8.43 -3.40 8.81
CA CYS A 87 -7.62 -4.36 9.52
C CYS A 87 -6.16 -3.92 9.51
N MET A 88 -5.42 -4.32 10.54
CA MET A 88 -4.00 -4.04 10.69
C MET A 88 -3.67 -2.55 10.86
N ILE A 89 -2.41 -2.30 11.09
CA ILE A 89 -1.89 -0.99 11.48
C ILE A 89 -0.75 -0.58 10.56
N GLY A 90 -0.34 0.68 10.69
CA GLY A 90 0.84 1.22 10.05
C GLY A 90 0.60 1.66 8.59
N TYR A 91 1.66 2.13 7.97
CA TYR A 91 1.68 2.59 6.57
C TYR A 91 2.86 1.94 5.83
N HIS A 92 2.86 0.60 5.83
CA HIS A 92 3.98 -0.22 5.38
C HIS A 92 4.18 -0.24 3.85
N ALA A 93 3.31 0.40 3.07
CA ALA A 93 3.61 0.76 1.69
C ALA A 93 4.86 1.66 1.60
N VAL A 94 5.09 2.52 2.59
CA VAL A 94 6.26 3.43 2.64
C VAL A 94 7.58 2.68 2.60
N PRO A 95 7.88 1.73 3.51
CA PRO A 95 9.13 0.96 3.44
C PRO A 95 9.24 0.11 2.18
N VAL A 96 8.15 -0.40 1.62
CA VAL A 96 8.19 -1.14 0.34
C VAL A 96 8.65 -0.24 -0.80
N ILE A 97 8.08 0.96 -0.92
CA ILE A 97 8.47 1.94 -1.95
C ILE A 97 9.92 2.40 -1.72
N ALA A 98 10.28 2.71 -0.48
CA ALA A 98 11.63 3.19 -0.15
C ALA A 98 12.70 2.14 -0.46
N ASP A 99 12.47 0.86 -0.12
CA ASP A 99 13.37 -0.25 -0.42
C ASP A 99 13.56 -0.43 -1.93
N ALA A 100 12.46 -0.44 -2.69
CA ALA A 100 12.50 -0.53 -4.15
C ALA A 100 13.28 0.66 -4.76
N PHE A 101 12.98 1.88 -4.33
CA PHE A 101 13.65 3.09 -4.81
C PHE A 101 15.16 3.06 -4.56
N LEU A 102 15.61 2.69 -3.35
CA LEU A 102 17.01 2.61 -3.00
C LEU A 102 17.75 1.52 -3.79
N LYS A 103 17.06 0.46 -4.19
CA LYS A 103 17.60 -0.62 -5.04
C LYS A 103 17.55 -0.30 -6.54
N GLY A 104 17.09 0.89 -6.94
CA GLY A 104 17.06 1.32 -8.33
C GLY A 104 15.83 0.86 -9.12
N ILE A 105 14.84 0.25 -8.47
CA ILE A 105 13.56 -0.13 -9.08
C ILE A 105 12.66 1.10 -9.07
N ARG A 106 12.44 1.72 -10.26
CA ARG A 106 11.84 3.05 -10.37
C ARG A 106 10.96 3.22 -11.60
N VAL A 107 10.34 2.13 -12.10
CA VAL A 107 9.41 2.20 -13.23
C VAL A 107 8.00 2.52 -12.72
N TYR A 108 7.89 3.65 -12.02
CA TYR A 108 6.66 4.25 -11.51
C TYR A 108 6.90 5.76 -11.29
N ASP A 109 5.85 6.53 -11.07
CA ASP A 109 5.95 7.95 -10.77
C ASP A 109 6.53 8.16 -9.35
N THR A 110 7.82 8.43 -9.28
CA THR A 110 8.56 8.57 -8.02
C THR A 110 8.19 9.82 -7.23
N GLU A 111 7.83 10.91 -7.91
CA GLU A 111 7.38 12.15 -7.26
C GLU A 111 6.00 11.95 -6.63
N LYS A 112 5.08 11.34 -7.37
CA LYS A 112 3.77 10.96 -6.86
C LYS A 112 3.89 9.97 -5.68
N ALA A 113 4.79 9.00 -5.77
CA ALA A 113 5.05 8.06 -4.69
C ALA A 113 5.48 8.80 -3.42
N PHE A 114 6.39 9.78 -3.53
CA PHE A 114 6.82 10.59 -2.40
C PHE A 114 5.68 11.44 -1.81
N GLU A 115 4.86 12.06 -2.65
CA GLU A 115 3.67 12.81 -2.18
C GLU A 115 2.66 11.89 -1.47
N ALA A 116 2.39 10.70 -2.02
CA ALA A 116 1.50 9.71 -1.40
C ALA A 116 2.03 9.22 -0.05
N MET A 117 3.34 9.00 0.07
CA MET A 117 3.99 8.65 1.33
C MET A 117 3.83 9.76 2.38
N LYS A 118 4.10 11.02 2.00
CA LYS A 118 3.90 12.18 2.90
C LYS A 118 2.44 12.31 3.33
N HIS A 119 1.52 12.24 2.38
CA HIS A 119 0.09 12.35 2.68
C HIS A 119 -0.36 11.24 3.66
N SER A 120 0.04 9.99 3.44
CA SER A 120 -0.28 8.87 4.33
C SER A 120 0.27 9.08 5.75
N ALA A 121 1.48 9.66 5.88
CA ALA A 121 2.10 9.93 7.18
C ALA A 121 1.48 11.13 7.91
N PHE A 122 1.00 12.16 7.19
CA PHE A 122 0.55 13.43 7.78
C PHE A 122 -0.96 13.63 7.78
N GLN A 123 -1.76 12.68 7.33
CA GLN A 123 -3.21 12.73 7.40
C GLN A 123 -3.72 12.82 8.85
N ASP A 124 -5.00 13.17 9.01
CA ASP A 124 -5.63 13.28 10.34
C ASP A 124 -6.46 12.05 10.75
N LYS A 125 -6.59 11.07 9.86
CA LYS A 125 -7.32 9.81 10.10
C LYS A 125 -6.48 8.85 10.96
N LEU A 126 -7.10 7.77 11.43
CA LEU A 126 -6.43 6.69 12.16
C LEU A 126 -5.69 7.15 13.42
N GLY A 127 -6.22 8.17 14.10
CA GLY A 127 -5.62 8.70 15.32
C GLY A 127 -4.41 9.64 15.11
N LEU A 128 -3.92 9.80 13.88
CA LEU A 128 -2.72 10.59 13.59
C LEU A 128 -2.85 12.08 13.96
N LYS A 129 -4.08 12.63 14.00
CA LYS A 129 -4.34 13.97 14.53
C LYS A 129 -3.83 14.15 15.96
N TYR A 130 -4.07 13.15 16.80
CA TYR A 130 -3.61 13.15 18.20
C TYR A 130 -2.11 12.90 18.27
N TYR A 131 -1.60 11.93 17.51
CA TYR A 131 -0.17 11.65 17.43
C TYR A 131 0.64 12.90 17.09
N LYS A 132 0.22 13.68 16.09
CA LYS A 132 0.88 14.94 15.71
C LYS A 132 0.86 15.99 16.81
N LYS A 133 -0.17 15.99 17.65
CA LYS A 133 -0.37 17.01 18.70
C LYS A 133 0.35 16.68 19.98
N ILE A 134 0.33 15.42 20.42
CA ILE A 134 0.78 15.02 21.76
C ILE A 134 1.77 13.84 21.76
N GLY A 135 2.15 13.33 20.58
CA GLY A 135 3.16 12.27 20.44
C GLY A 135 2.67 10.84 20.68
N PHE A 136 1.39 10.67 20.95
CA PHE A 136 0.74 9.35 21.07
C PHE A 136 -0.74 9.43 20.69
N ILE A 137 -1.37 8.27 20.50
CA ILE A 137 -2.80 8.15 20.20
C ILE A 137 -3.52 7.70 21.47
N PRO A 138 -4.46 8.49 22.05
CA PRO A 138 -5.21 8.08 23.22
C PRO A 138 -6.12 6.88 22.93
N MET A 139 -6.28 5.99 23.91
CA MET A 139 -7.10 4.76 23.76
C MET A 139 -8.59 5.09 23.59
N GLU A 140 -9.05 6.20 24.13
CA GLU A 140 -10.43 6.69 23.98
C GLU A 140 -10.76 7.10 22.53
N GLU A 141 -9.75 7.42 21.74
CA GLU A 141 -9.90 7.92 20.37
C GLU A 141 -9.66 6.82 19.34
N GLU A 142 -8.94 5.76 19.71
CA GLU A 142 -8.62 4.66 18.82
C GLU A 142 -8.36 3.37 19.64
N SER A 143 -9.13 2.33 19.39
CA SER A 143 -9.05 1.07 20.14
C SER A 143 -7.69 0.35 20.02
N GLU A 144 -6.98 0.57 18.92
CA GLU A 144 -5.65 0.02 18.67
C GLU A 144 -4.54 1.06 18.91
N SER A 145 -4.78 2.01 19.80
CA SER A 145 -3.93 3.18 20.05
C SER A 145 -2.45 2.84 20.30
N VAL A 146 -2.18 1.80 21.09
CA VAL A 146 -0.80 1.37 21.42
C VAL A 146 -0.08 0.91 20.15
N SER A 147 -0.67 0.00 19.40
CA SER A 147 -0.08 -0.54 18.18
C SER A 147 0.10 0.52 17.09
N LYS A 148 -0.83 1.48 17.00
CA LYS A 148 -0.76 2.58 16.02
C LYS A 148 0.18 3.71 16.45
N THR A 149 0.51 3.83 17.74
CA THR A 149 1.47 4.81 18.25
C THR A 149 2.92 4.33 18.08
N LEU A 150 3.19 3.05 18.21
CA LEU A 150 4.52 2.44 18.07
C LEU A 150 4.93 2.23 16.61
#